data_6e687ea19612ab93ee0a0b3bf3bb1185
#
_entry.id   6e687ea19612ab93ee0a0b3bf3bb1185
#
_cell.length_a   1.000
_cell.length_b   1.000
_cell.length_c   1.000
_cell.angle_alpha   90.00
_cell.angle_beta   90.00
_cell.angle_gamma   90.00
#
_symmetry.space_group_name_H-M   'P 1'
#
loop_
_entity.id
_entity.type
_entity.pdbx_description
1 polymer ?
#
loop_
_entity_poly.entity_id
_entity_poly.type
_entity_poly.pdbx_seq_one_letter_code
_entity_poly.pdbx_strand_id
1 'polypeptide(L)'
;YKFYNNPNALGLGMVSSPSIEDVTLSEDNPFENQNMVFNALAGTTKEYFTKIPVINSEMENVSTSQLTDGHTKYFPTDTSIAECHIDYVVKMDKDSYLYMYLPTKYERSCNVWIQDEDDYIDGSEPMEYAGQFFVGDNYSIMNLGKFYEGQELRIRITVANDDNEAYWKDQLFYTFDYDSFAQTCADMQKNVLEVTSFEDTYLEGTVNSENDGSVLFTTIPYENGWTITVNGKKVTAEKSLDSLITIPLEQGENKITMKFSPDYWKVSLIITGFGVALLVLIFLFEYKRGKVMKKVLAKANFTAESSEKATTPVINDTNDT
;
A
#
# COMPACT_ATOMS: atom_id res chain seq x y z
N TYR A 1 4.77 19.45 16.96
CA TYR A 1 5.01 18.75 15.68
C TYR A 1 6.27 19.34 15.05
N LYS A 2 7.15 18.47 14.52
CA LYS A 2 8.29 18.88 13.68
C LYS A 2 7.94 18.58 12.23
N PHE A 3 8.07 19.58 11.36
CA PHE A 3 7.89 19.40 9.93
C PHE A 3 9.27 19.24 9.29
N TYR A 4 9.40 18.25 8.41
CA TYR A 4 10.60 18.01 7.65
C TYR A 4 10.28 18.26 6.16
N ASN A 5 11.13 19.05 5.50
CA ASN A 5 11.04 19.19 4.06
C ASN A 5 11.85 18.07 3.39
N ASN A 6 11.25 17.38 2.43
CA ASN A 6 11.97 16.43 1.58
C ASN A 6 12.29 17.15 0.24
N PRO A 7 13.53 17.55 0.00
CA PRO A 7 13.90 18.25 -1.24
C PRO A 7 13.77 17.38 -2.49
N ASN A 8 13.73 16.05 -2.33
CA ASN A 8 13.61 15.10 -3.43
C ASN A 8 12.16 14.65 -3.69
N ALA A 9 11.18 15.27 -3.03
CA ALA A 9 9.78 14.91 -3.25
C ALA A 9 9.35 15.31 -4.67
N LEU A 10 8.77 14.37 -5.38
CA LEU A 10 8.09 14.58 -6.66
C LEU A 10 6.60 14.79 -6.40
N GLY A 11 5.93 15.58 -7.24
CA GLY A 11 4.49 15.87 -7.10
C GLY A 11 3.60 14.66 -7.38
N LEU A 12 2.29 14.92 -7.49
CA LEU A 12 1.30 13.88 -7.83
C LEU A 12 1.47 13.29 -9.23
N GLY A 13 2.18 14.01 -10.13
CA GLY A 13 2.48 13.55 -11.47
C GLY A 13 3.74 14.20 -12.02
N MET A 14 4.42 13.50 -12.90
CA MET A 14 5.65 13.93 -13.55
C MET A 14 5.71 13.44 -14.99
N VAL A 15 6.35 14.22 -15.85
CA VAL A 15 6.59 13.81 -17.24
C VAL A 15 7.60 12.66 -17.26
N SER A 16 7.28 11.63 -17.98
CA SER A 16 8.08 10.40 -18.12
C SER A 16 8.13 9.92 -19.57
N SER A 17 9.06 9.02 -19.83
CA SER A 17 9.05 8.22 -21.05
C SER A 17 7.93 7.18 -21.02
N PRO A 18 7.34 6.81 -22.16
CA PRO A 18 6.39 5.69 -22.26
C PRO A 18 6.96 4.36 -21.75
N SER A 19 8.29 4.20 -21.69
CA SER A 19 8.95 3.00 -21.15
C SER A 19 8.55 2.63 -19.73
N ILE A 20 7.97 3.56 -18.96
CA ILE A 20 7.43 3.27 -17.62
C ILE A 20 6.23 2.29 -17.68
N GLU A 21 5.53 2.23 -18.80
CA GLU A 21 4.39 1.33 -19.00
C GLU A 21 4.83 -0.12 -19.20
N ASP A 22 6.07 -0.33 -19.66
CA ASP A 22 6.66 -1.65 -19.93
C ASP A 22 7.45 -2.22 -18.74
N VAL A 23 7.57 -1.47 -17.63
CA VAL A 23 8.33 -1.90 -16.44
C VAL A 23 7.62 -3.05 -15.75
N THR A 24 8.33 -4.17 -15.64
CA THR A 24 7.89 -5.35 -14.88
C THR A 24 8.77 -5.52 -13.65
N LEU A 25 8.15 -5.58 -12.48
CA LEU A 25 8.86 -5.69 -11.20
C LEU A 25 9.21 -7.15 -10.87
N SER A 26 10.39 -7.34 -10.29
CA SER A 26 10.83 -8.61 -9.70
C SER A 26 10.28 -8.75 -8.27
N GLU A 27 9.90 -9.96 -7.89
CA GLU A 27 9.48 -10.25 -6.49
C GLU A 27 10.68 -10.36 -5.55
N ASP A 28 11.89 -10.59 -6.06
CA ASP A 28 13.04 -10.98 -5.27
C ASP A 28 14.04 -9.83 -4.99
N ASN A 29 14.05 -8.76 -5.81
CA ASN A 29 15.06 -7.72 -5.68
C ASN A 29 14.48 -6.30 -5.71
N PRO A 30 14.14 -5.73 -4.55
CA PRO A 30 13.57 -4.40 -4.46
C PRO A 30 14.54 -3.27 -4.87
N PHE A 31 15.86 -3.49 -4.82
CA PHE A 31 16.85 -2.50 -5.25
C PHE A 31 16.90 -2.37 -6.77
N GLU A 32 16.89 -3.49 -7.48
CA GLU A 32 16.80 -3.48 -8.95
C GLU A 32 15.48 -2.90 -9.42
N ASN A 33 14.37 -3.22 -8.74
CA ASN A 33 13.09 -2.60 -9.01
C ASN A 33 13.14 -1.08 -8.89
N GLN A 34 13.76 -0.53 -7.84
CA GLN A 34 13.90 0.91 -7.67
C GLN A 34 14.77 1.53 -8.76
N ASN A 35 15.92 0.90 -9.09
CA ASN A 35 16.75 1.35 -10.21
C ASN A 35 15.96 1.39 -11.53
N MET A 36 15.22 0.33 -11.83
CA MET A 36 14.46 0.17 -13.06
C MET A 36 13.32 1.19 -13.16
N VAL A 37 12.50 1.32 -12.12
CA VAL A 37 11.39 2.28 -12.07
C VAL A 37 11.91 3.71 -12.18
N PHE A 38 12.94 4.06 -11.39
CA PHE A 38 13.45 5.43 -11.36
C PHE A 38 14.14 5.82 -12.67
N ASN A 39 14.85 4.89 -13.31
CA ASN A 39 15.41 5.09 -14.64
C ASN A 39 14.33 5.26 -15.71
N ALA A 40 13.28 4.44 -15.68
CA ALA A 40 12.17 4.57 -16.62
C ALA A 40 11.44 5.91 -16.46
N LEU A 41 11.21 6.35 -15.22
CA LEU A 41 10.60 7.65 -14.92
C LEU A 41 11.46 8.83 -15.41
N ALA A 42 12.77 8.78 -15.16
CA ALA A 42 13.69 9.87 -15.44
C ALA A 42 14.28 9.83 -16.87
N GLY A 43 14.05 8.76 -17.63
CA GLY A 43 14.69 8.55 -18.92
C GLY A 43 16.21 8.38 -18.84
N THR A 44 16.71 7.74 -17.77
CA THR A 44 18.13 7.53 -17.51
C THR A 44 18.50 6.05 -17.49
N THR A 45 19.81 5.75 -17.32
CA THR A 45 20.33 4.38 -17.18
C THR A 45 21.37 4.32 -16.06
N LYS A 46 21.11 5.00 -14.94
CA LYS A 46 22.03 5.09 -13.81
C LYS A 46 21.79 3.95 -12.82
N GLU A 47 22.84 3.58 -12.09
CA GLU A 47 22.74 2.70 -10.92
C GLU A 47 22.69 3.56 -9.65
N TYR A 48 21.49 3.77 -9.11
CA TYR A 48 21.30 4.49 -7.84
C TYR A 48 21.60 3.56 -6.66
N PHE A 49 21.17 2.31 -6.76
CA PHE A 49 21.57 1.23 -5.85
C PHE A 49 22.57 0.33 -6.55
N THR A 50 23.74 0.14 -5.96
CA THR A 50 24.80 -0.72 -6.48
C THR A 50 25.01 -1.89 -5.52
N LYS A 51 24.93 -3.13 -6.04
CA LYS A 51 25.15 -4.34 -5.24
C LYS A 51 26.61 -4.44 -4.84
N ILE A 52 26.87 -4.69 -3.55
CA ILE A 52 28.21 -5.05 -3.06
C ILE A 52 28.28 -6.54 -2.73
N PRO A 53 29.41 -7.21 -3.04
CA PRO A 53 29.54 -8.63 -2.78
C PRO A 53 29.81 -8.91 -1.30
N VAL A 54 29.33 -10.06 -0.84
CA VAL A 54 29.80 -10.66 0.40
C VAL A 54 31.24 -11.21 0.14
N ILE A 55 32.21 -10.78 0.95
CA ILE A 55 33.61 -11.20 0.82
C ILE A 55 33.95 -12.38 1.72
N ASN A 56 33.21 -12.56 2.81
CA ASN A 56 33.31 -13.71 3.72
C ASN A 56 31.95 -14.02 4.35
N SER A 57 31.74 -15.28 4.70
CA SER A 57 30.55 -15.68 5.48
C SER A 57 30.92 -16.81 6.45
N GLU A 58 30.40 -16.73 7.67
CA GLU A 58 30.61 -17.70 8.74
C GLU A 58 29.23 -18.09 9.32
N MET A 59 29.11 -19.33 9.77
CA MET A 59 27.87 -19.84 10.38
C MET A 59 28.25 -20.46 11.74
N GLU A 60 27.53 -20.05 12.78
CA GLU A 60 27.64 -20.63 14.10
C GLU A 60 26.35 -21.32 14.49
N ASN A 61 26.44 -22.60 14.77
CA ASN A 61 25.31 -23.49 15.10
C ASN A 61 24.16 -23.44 14.08
N VAL A 62 24.46 -23.22 12.80
CA VAL A 62 23.48 -23.17 11.71
C VAL A 62 23.81 -24.24 10.67
N SER A 63 22.82 -25.04 10.33
CA SER A 63 22.81 -25.96 9.18
C SER A 63 21.92 -25.43 8.08
N THR A 64 22.23 -25.80 6.83
CA THR A 64 21.48 -25.35 5.66
C THR A 64 20.98 -26.51 4.81
N SER A 65 19.88 -26.27 4.10
CA SER A 65 19.33 -27.16 3.08
C SER A 65 18.77 -26.37 1.93
N GLN A 66 19.14 -26.72 0.70
CA GLN A 66 18.62 -26.05 -0.51
C GLN A 66 17.22 -26.55 -0.83
N LEU A 67 16.32 -25.64 -1.17
CA LEU A 67 14.98 -25.94 -1.66
C LEU A 67 14.94 -25.87 -3.20
N THR A 68 13.94 -26.52 -3.78
CA THR A 68 13.76 -26.59 -5.25
C THR A 68 13.37 -25.26 -5.89
N ASP A 69 12.87 -24.30 -5.11
CA ASP A 69 12.47 -22.97 -5.53
C ASP A 69 13.60 -21.92 -5.43
N GLY A 70 14.81 -22.37 -5.09
CA GLY A 70 16.00 -21.52 -4.98
C GLY A 70 16.21 -20.90 -3.60
N HIS A 71 15.31 -21.11 -2.64
CA HIS A 71 15.55 -20.68 -1.26
C HIS A 71 16.50 -21.63 -0.55
N THR A 72 17.30 -21.09 0.36
CA THR A 72 18.06 -21.82 1.34
C THR A 72 17.31 -21.80 2.66
N LYS A 73 17.09 -22.98 3.21
CA LYS A 73 16.59 -23.18 4.55
C LYS A 73 17.75 -23.12 5.53
N TYR A 74 17.61 -22.35 6.60
CA TYR A 74 18.54 -22.21 7.69
C TYR A 74 17.89 -22.70 8.99
N PHE A 75 18.57 -23.54 9.75
CA PHE A 75 18.03 -24.11 10.99
C PHE A 75 19.16 -24.42 11.97
N PRO A 76 18.87 -24.42 13.28
CA PRO A 76 19.85 -24.79 14.30
C PRO A 76 20.41 -26.20 14.08
N THR A 77 21.74 -26.34 14.19
CA THR A 77 22.38 -27.67 14.20
C THR A 77 22.15 -28.37 15.54
N ASP A 78 22.21 -27.62 16.64
CA ASP A 78 21.94 -28.07 18.00
C ASP A 78 21.03 -27.06 18.71
N THR A 79 19.80 -27.47 19.01
CA THR A 79 18.80 -26.63 19.66
C THR A 79 19.06 -26.39 21.14
N SER A 80 20.03 -27.07 21.75
CA SER A 80 20.47 -26.84 23.13
C SER A 80 21.41 -25.63 23.27
N ILE A 81 21.98 -25.17 22.17
CA ILE A 81 22.88 -24.00 22.10
C ILE A 81 22.04 -22.75 21.82
N ALA A 82 22.14 -21.75 22.71
CA ALA A 82 21.29 -20.56 22.64
C ALA A 82 21.56 -19.66 21.42
N GLU A 83 22.82 -19.64 20.92
CA GLU A 83 23.20 -18.77 19.81
C GLU A 83 23.21 -19.55 18.49
N CYS A 84 22.49 -19.02 17.52
CA CYS A 84 22.43 -19.48 16.13
C CYS A 84 22.51 -18.25 15.24
N HIS A 85 23.60 -18.10 14.49
CA HIS A 85 23.71 -16.92 13.62
C HIS A 85 24.55 -17.19 12.36
N ILE A 86 24.38 -16.30 11.40
CA ILE A 86 25.15 -16.23 10.18
C ILE A 86 25.77 -14.85 10.13
N ASP A 87 27.07 -14.80 9.97
CA ASP A 87 27.84 -13.57 9.76
C ASP A 87 28.19 -13.44 8.29
N TYR A 88 27.95 -12.27 7.74
CA TYR A 88 28.37 -11.86 6.41
C TYR A 88 29.33 -10.70 6.53
N VAL A 89 30.45 -10.75 5.84
CA VAL A 89 31.40 -9.63 5.76
C VAL A 89 31.28 -8.98 4.37
N VAL A 90 31.09 -7.69 4.36
CA VAL A 90 31.07 -6.87 3.13
C VAL A 90 32.09 -5.75 3.24
N LYS A 91 32.56 -5.25 2.10
CA LYS A 91 33.50 -4.12 2.04
C LYS A 91 32.87 -2.96 1.30
N MET A 92 32.89 -1.79 1.91
CA MET A 92 32.38 -0.56 1.30
C MET A 92 33.29 -0.12 0.15
N ASP A 93 32.69 0.10 -1.02
CA ASP A 93 33.36 0.57 -2.25
C ASP A 93 33.41 2.10 -2.36
N LYS A 94 32.61 2.80 -1.55
CA LYS A 94 32.50 4.25 -1.47
C LYS A 94 31.85 4.70 -0.16
N ASP A 95 31.96 5.98 0.17
CA ASP A 95 31.21 6.60 1.27
C ASP A 95 29.71 6.57 0.94
N SER A 96 28.94 5.77 1.65
CA SER A 96 27.52 5.59 1.35
C SER A 96 26.73 5.04 2.54
N TYR A 97 25.40 5.08 2.41
CA TYR A 97 24.54 4.22 3.22
C TYR A 97 24.58 2.80 2.71
N LEU A 98 24.64 1.86 3.65
CA LEU A 98 24.51 0.42 3.38
C LEU A 98 23.07 -0.01 3.65
N TYR A 99 22.48 -0.65 2.67
CA TYR A 99 21.13 -1.23 2.76
C TYR A 99 21.20 -2.74 2.62
N MET A 100 20.27 -3.41 3.27
CA MET A 100 20.15 -4.85 3.25
C MET A 100 18.72 -5.29 2.94
N TYR A 101 18.58 -6.41 2.26
CA TYR A 101 17.32 -7.11 2.06
C TYR A 101 17.52 -8.63 2.04
N LEU A 102 16.59 -9.36 2.64
CA LEU A 102 16.52 -10.82 2.58
C LEU A 102 15.22 -11.23 1.87
N PRO A 103 15.31 -11.72 0.61
CA PRO A 103 14.12 -12.22 -0.09
C PRO A 103 13.66 -13.54 0.53
N THR A 104 12.66 -13.50 1.35
CA THR A 104 12.17 -14.64 2.13
C THR A 104 10.77 -15.05 1.72
N LYS A 105 10.38 -16.28 2.07
CA LYS A 105 9.09 -16.87 1.71
C LYS A 105 8.14 -17.06 2.90
N TYR A 106 8.66 -17.05 4.12
CA TYR A 106 7.89 -17.37 5.32
C TYR A 106 8.15 -16.33 6.41
N GLU A 107 7.10 -16.00 7.19
CA GLU A 107 7.15 -15.04 8.28
C GLU A 107 8.04 -15.52 9.43
N ARG A 108 9.25 -14.97 9.51
CA ARG A 108 10.15 -15.16 10.65
C ARG A 108 10.98 -13.95 10.90
N SER A 109 11.00 -13.49 12.13
CA SER A 109 11.87 -12.40 12.52
C SER A 109 13.29 -12.88 12.71
N CYS A 110 14.23 -12.20 12.05
CA CYS A 110 15.65 -12.34 12.31
C CYS A 110 16.17 -11.02 12.88
N ASN A 111 16.94 -11.07 13.96
CA ASN A 111 17.63 -9.88 14.43
C ASN A 111 18.89 -9.67 13.61
N VAL A 112 19.17 -8.41 13.31
CA VAL A 112 20.35 -8.00 12.54
C VAL A 112 21.23 -7.13 13.42
N TRP A 113 22.52 -7.46 13.44
CA TRP A 113 23.56 -6.76 14.17
C TRP A 113 24.65 -6.36 13.19
N ILE A 114 25.36 -5.30 13.47
CA ILE A 114 26.44 -4.80 12.62
C ILE A 114 27.62 -4.33 13.45
N GLN A 115 28.82 -4.51 12.92
CA GLN A 115 30.07 -4.04 13.52
C GLN A 115 31.15 -3.85 12.44
N ASP A 116 32.08 -2.95 12.70
CA ASP A 116 33.35 -2.91 11.93
C ASP A 116 34.10 -4.20 12.13
N GLU A 117 34.69 -4.77 11.07
CA GLU A 117 35.36 -6.08 11.14
C GLU A 117 36.64 -6.05 12.01
N ASP A 118 37.37 -4.94 11.99
CA ASP A 118 38.56 -4.77 12.82
C ASP A 118 38.20 -4.76 14.31
N ASP A 119 37.12 -4.05 14.69
CA ASP A 119 36.62 -4.03 16.06
C ASP A 119 36.08 -5.40 16.52
N TYR A 120 35.50 -6.18 15.60
CA TYR A 120 35.07 -7.54 15.89
C TYR A 120 36.25 -8.48 16.16
N ILE A 121 37.31 -8.40 15.34
CA ILE A 121 38.48 -9.28 15.45
C ILE A 121 39.25 -8.99 16.72
N ASP A 122 39.42 -7.74 17.11
CA ASP A 122 40.16 -7.36 18.32
C ASP A 122 39.30 -7.37 19.61
N GLY A 123 37.96 -7.48 19.46
CA GLY A 123 36.99 -7.51 20.56
C GLY A 123 36.91 -6.19 21.31
N SER A 124 37.23 -5.08 20.66
CA SER A 124 37.27 -3.75 21.28
C SER A 124 35.88 -3.20 21.57
N GLU A 125 34.91 -3.50 20.73
CA GLU A 125 33.55 -3.02 20.86
C GLU A 125 32.52 -4.15 20.61
N PRO A 126 31.32 -4.10 21.20
CA PRO A 126 30.25 -5.05 20.94
C PRO A 126 29.55 -4.74 19.61
N MET A 127 28.95 -5.75 19.00
CA MET A 127 28.09 -5.56 17.83
C MET A 127 26.89 -4.67 18.18
N GLU A 128 26.59 -3.72 17.31
CA GLU A 128 25.42 -2.85 17.42
C GLU A 128 24.15 -3.50 16.83
N TYR A 129 23.04 -3.36 17.53
CA TYR A 129 21.75 -3.84 17.02
C TYR A 129 21.24 -2.91 15.91
N ALA A 130 21.18 -3.41 14.69
CA ALA A 130 20.73 -2.67 13.53
C ALA A 130 19.19 -2.70 13.35
N GLY A 131 18.53 -3.79 13.78
CA GLY A 131 17.09 -3.93 13.66
C GLY A 131 16.63 -5.38 13.61
N GLN A 132 15.32 -5.53 13.35
CA GLN A 132 14.69 -6.82 13.18
C GLN A 132 14.17 -6.94 11.74
N PHE A 133 14.52 -8.00 11.07
CA PHE A 133 14.01 -8.34 9.77
C PHE A 133 12.81 -9.30 9.94
N PHE A 134 11.66 -8.90 9.45
CA PHE A 134 10.48 -9.77 9.41
C PHE A 134 10.54 -10.59 8.13
N VAL A 135 10.60 -11.87 8.32
CA VAL A 135 10.61 -12.87 7.27
C VAL A 135 9.17 -13.21 6.91
N GLY A 136 8.71 -12.84 5.73
CA GLY A 136 7.35 -13.08 5.26
C GLY A 136 6.79 -11.84 4.60
N ASP A 137 5.84 -11.83 3.78
CA ASP A 137 5.21 -10.77 2.97
C ASP A 137 5.63 -9.29 3.23
N ASN A 138 6.69 -9.10 4.02
CA ASN A 138 7.21 -7.82 4.44
C ASN A 138 8.49 -7.50 3.66
N TYR A 139 8.30 -6.88 2.51
CA TYR A 139 9.34 -6.45 1.58
C TYR A 139 10.08 -5.19 2.06
N SER A 140 10.54 -5.19 3.30
CA SER A 140 11.23 -4.04 3.90
C SER A 140 12.71 -4.04 3.60
N ILE A 141 13.20 -2.98 2.97
CA ILE A 141 14.62 -2.69 2.89
C ILE A 141 15.09 -2.14 4.24
N MET A 142 16.16 -2.71 4.80
CA MET A 142 16.77 -2.25 6.05
C MET A 142 17.92 -1.30 5.75
N ASN A 143 17.95 -0.13 6.35
CA ASN A 143 19.08 0.78 6.34
C ASN A 143 20.00 0.42 7.52
N LEU A 144 21.22 -0.03 7.23
CA LEU A 144 22.19 -0.42 8.24
C LEU A 144 23.05 0.73 8.77
N GLY A 145 23.01 1.90 8.12
CA GLY A 145 23.78 3.07 8.52
C GLY A 145 24.64 3.63 7.40
N LYS A 146 25.41 4.67 7.72
CA LYS A 146 26.35 5.30 6.80
C LYS A 146 27.77 4.87 7.15
N PHE A 147 28.50 4.40 6.15
CA PHE A 147 29.87 3.91 6.27
C PHE A 147 30.78 4.54 5.22
N TYR A 148 32.09 4.36 5.36
CA TYR A 148 33.12 4.99 4.56
C TYR A 148 33.80 3.98 3.64
N GLU A 149 34.35 4.47 2.53
CA GLU A 149 35.11 3.66 1.59
C GLU A 149 36.20 2.87 2.29
N GLY A 150 36.32 1.59 1.96
CA GLY A 150 37.32 0.67 2.48
C GLY A 150 36.97 0.00 3.79
N GLN A 151 35.93 0.45 4.54
CA GLN A 151 35.50 -0.24 5.75
C GLN A 151 35.00 -1.65 5.41
N GLU A 152 35.39 -2.62 6.21
CA GLU A 152 34.88 -3.98 6.21
C GLU A 152 33.87 -4.12 7.36
N LEU A 153 32.68 -4.59 7.06
CA LEU A 153 31.56 -4.61 8.00
C LEU A 153 31.07 -6.03 8.15
N ARG A 154 30.99 -6.49 9.40
CA ARG A 154 30.37 -7.76 9.75
C ARG A 154 28.89 -7.54 10.07
N ILE A 155 28.04 -8.24 9.36
CA ILE A 155 26.59 -8.21 9.54
C ILE A 155 26.14 -9.58 10.03
N ARG A 156 25.64 -9.65 11.26
CA ARG A 156 25.15 -10.85 11.90
C ARG A 156 23.64 -10.95 11.77
N ILE A 157 23.17 -12.08 11.27
CA ILE A 157 21.76 -12.44 11.23
C ILE A 157 21.52 -13.59 12.19
N THR A 158 20.75 -13.36 13.25
CA THR A 158 20.40 -14.40 14.21
C THR A 158 19.21 -15.20 13.69
N VAL A 159 19.34 -16.51 13.71
CA VAL A 159 18.27 -17.47 13.44
C VAL A 159 17.64 -17.86 14.77
N ALA A 160 16.31 -17.89 14.85
CA ALA A 160 15.64 -18.29 16.07
C ALA A 160 15.99 -19.74 16.46
N ASN A 161 16.27 -19.96 17.75
CA ASN A 161 16.69 -21.26 18.30
C ASN A 161 15.48 -22.14 18.71
N ASP A 162 14.31 -21.89 18.18
CA ASP A 162 13.16 -22.77 18.30
C ASP A 162 13.10 -23.70 17.09
N ASP A 163 12.18 -24.65 17.07
CA ASP A 163 11.93 -25.57 15.92
C ASP A 163 11.63 -24.81 14.62
N ASN A 164 11.95 -23.53 14.56
CA ASN A 164 11.62 -22.62 13.52
C ASN A 164 12.81 -22.44 12.56
N GLU A 165 12.48 -22.51 11.30
CA GLU A 165 13.41 -22.50 10.19
C GLU A 165 13.29 -21.16 9.45
N ALA A 166 14.39 -20.49 9.17
CA ALA A 166 14.42 -19.30 8.34
C ALA A 166 14.72 -19.69 6.89
N TYR A 167 14.15 -18.93 5.95
CA TYR A 167 14.29 -19.22 4.53
C TYR A 167 14.53 -17.93 3.78
N TRP A 168 15.65 -17.84 3.03
CA TRP A 168 15.84 -16.75 2.06
C TRP A 168 16.63 -17.26 0.86
N LYS A 169 16.58 -16.52 -0.25
CA LYS A 169 17.42 -16.79 -1.43
C LYS A 169 18.82 -16.25 -1.16
N ASP A 170 19.22 -15.18 -1.81
CA ASP A 170 20.48 -14.51 -1.54
C ASP A 170 20.26 -13.37 -0.54
N GLN A 171 21.26 -13.11 0.30
CA GLN A 171 21.34 -11.85 1.05
C GLN A 171 21.74 -10.74 0.09
N LEU A 172 21.00 -9.64 0.10
CA LEU A 172 21.26 -8.52 -0.77
C LEU A 172 21.80 -7.33 0.02
N PHE A 173 23.01 -6.92 -0.30
CA PHE A 173 23.65 -5.72 0.24
C PHE A 173 23.89 -4.72 -0.89
N TYR A 174 23.46 -3.48 -0.68
CA TYR A 174 23.53 -2.41 -1.67
C TYR A 174 24.02 -1.12 -1.04
N THR A 175 24.85 -0.39 -1.76
CA THR A 175 25.15 1.01 -1.51
C THR A 175 24.19 1.90 -2.29
N PHE A 176 24.02 3.17 -1.86
CA PHE A 176 23.10 4.10 -2.47
C PHE A 176 23.80 5.39 -2.91
N ASP A 177 23.74 5.71 -4.18
CA ASP A 177 24.26 6.97 -4.73
C ASP A 177 23.24 8.09 -4.56
N TYR A 178 23.26 8.68 -3.36
CA TYR A 178 22.36 9.76 -3.01
C TYR A 178 22.52 10.98 -3.91
N ASP A 179 23.73 11.33 -4.32
CA ASP A 179 24.00 12.54 -5.11
C ASP A 179 23.41 12.40 -6.53
N SER A 180 23.64 11.26 -7.17
CA SER A 180 23.02 10.95 -8.46
C SER A 180 21.50 10.91 -8.39
N PHE A 181 20.96 10.35 -7.31
CA PHE A 181 19.51 10.31 -7.08
C PHE A 181 18.94 11.71 -6.88
N ALA A 182 19.53 12.53 -6.00
CA ALA A 182 19.07 13.89 -5.72
C ALA A 182 19.13 14.78 -6.95
N GLN A 183 20.20 14.67 -7.75
CA GLN A 183 20.31 15.41 -9.01
C GLN A 183 19.21 15.01 -9.99
N THR A 184 18.93 13.72 -10.11
CA THR A 184 17.86 13.22 -11.00
C THR A 184 16.49 13.68 -10.53
N CYS A 185 16.22 13.67 -9.21
CA CYS A 185 14.99 14.26 -8.66
C CYS A 185 14.85 15.74 -9.00
N ALA A 186 15.94 16.53 -8.87
CA ALA A 186 15.94 17.95 -9.21
C ALA A 186 15.66 18.20 -10.70
N ASP A 187 16.12 17.31 -11.57
CA ASP A 187 15.84 17.40 -13.00
C ASP A 187 14.36 17.04 -13.30
N MET A 188 13.82 15.99 -12.68
CA MET A 188 12.42 15.59 -12.82
C MET A 188 11.44 16.65 -12.26
N GLN A 189 11.82 17.35 -11.19
CA GLN A 189 11.00 18.42 -10.58
C GLN A 189 10.72 19.60 -11.52
N LYS A 190 11.48 19.76 -12.60
CA LYS A 190 11.26 20.82 -13.61
C LYS A 190 10.00 20.59 -14.45
N ASN A 191 9.56 19.33 -14.55
CA ASN A 191 8.44 18.90 -15.41
C ASN A 191 7.43 18.06 -14.60
N VAL A 192 6.93 18.64 -13.50
CA VAL A 192 5.89 18.04 -12.66
C VAL A 192 4.52 18.64 -12.93
N LEU A 193 3.47 17.92 -12.59
CA LEU A 193 2.11 18.41 -12.67
C LEU A 193 1.87 19.52 -11.63
N GLU A 194 1.67 20.74 -12.08
CA GLU A 194 1.25 21.87 -11.25
C GLU A 194 -0.27 21.79 -11.02
N VAL A 195 -0.66 21.31 -9.86
CA VAL A 195 -2.07 21.14 -9.49
C VAL A 195 -2.71 22.49 -9.19
N THR A 196 -3.75 22.85 -9.94
CA THR A 196 -4.50 24.11 -9.79
C THR A 196 -5.81 23.93 -9.03
N SER A 197 -6.39 22.73 -9.05
CA SER A 197 -7.57 22.36 -8.26
C SER A 197 -7.49 20.90 -7.84
N PHE A 198 -7.84 20.65 -6.58
CA PHE A 198 -7.86 19.31 -6.01
C PHE A 198 -9.07 19.15 -5.08
N GLU A 199 -9.97 18.22 -5.43
CA GLU A 199 -11.15 17.84 -4.64
C GLU A 199 -11.24 16.32 -4.59
N ASP A 200 -12.10 15.74 -3.76
CA ASP A 200 -12.21 14.28 -3.56
C ASP A 200 -12.36 13.47 -4.85
N THR A 201 -13.03 14.05 -5.88
CA THR A 201 -13.32 13.36 -7.15
C THR A 201 -12.88 14.17 -8.37
N TYR A 202 -12.06 15.20 -8.16
CA TYR A 202 -11.63 16.11 -9.22
C TYR A 202 -10.20 16.59 -9.01
N LEU A 203 -9.41 16.52 -10.07
CA LEU A 203 -8.09 17.12 -10.15
C LEU A 203 -7.96 17.90 -11.45
N GLU A 204 -7.43 19.09 -11.37
CA GLU A 204 -7.02 19.90 -12.52
C GLU A 204 -5.61 20.42 -12.31
N GLY A 205 -4.81 20.43 -13.36
CA GLY A 205 -3.46 20.94 -13.33
C GLY A 205 -2.89 21.16 -14.73
N THR A 206 -1.69 21.69 -14.77
CA THR A 206 -0.92 21.89 -16.01
C THR A 206 0.44 21.24 -15.89
N VAL A 207 0.97 20.77 -17.01
CA VAL A 207 2.30 20.19 -17.11
C VAL A 207 2.88 20.51 -18.48
N ASN A 208 4.19 20.78 -18.53
CA ASN A 208 4.89 21.01 -19.79
C ASN A 208 5.68 19.77 -20.19
N SER A 209 5.49 19.29 -21.43
CA SER A 209 6.25 18.18 -22.01
C SER A 209 7.19 18.71 -23.10
N GLU A 210 8.48 18.47 -22.95
CA GLU A 210 9.48 18.89 -23.93
C GLU A 210 9.44 18.02 -25.20
N ASN A 211 9.05 16.75 -25.06
CA ASN A 211 9.07 15.77 -26.14
C ASN A 211 7.65 15.31 -26.52
N ASP A 212 7.46 15.04 -27.80
CA ASP A 212 6.28 14.35 -28.29
C ASP A 212 6.28 12.89 -27.86
N GLY A 213 5.09 12.33 -27.57
CA GLY A 213 4.95 10.94 -27.12
C GLY A 213 5.35 10.68 -25.69
N SER A 214 5.66 11.72 -24.88
CA SER A 214 5.82 11.55 -23.42
C SER A 214 4.49 11.21 -22.76
N VAL A 215 4.58 10.69 -21.54
CA VAL A 215 3.42 10.41 -20.69
C VAL A 215 3.52 11.19 -19.38
N LEU A 216 2.38 11.53 -18.81
CA LEU A 216 2.28 11.94 -17.41
C LEU A 216 2.11 10.68 -16.56
N PHE A 217 3.17 10.28 -15.87
CA PHE A 217 3.08 9.28 -14.82
C PHE A 217 2.50 9.92 -13.56
N THR A 218 1.53 9.27 -12.95
CA THR A 218 0.89 9.76 -11.71
C THR A 218 1.03 8.76 -10.58
N THR A 219 1.00 9.25 -9.34
CA THR A 219 0.90 8.39 -8.14
C THR A 219 -0.56 8.06 -7.79
N ILE A 220 -1.48 8.25 -8.74
CA ILE A 220 -2.91 8.01 -8.58
C ILE A 220 -3.21 6.57 -9.01
N PRO A 221 -3.92 5.78 -8.18
CA PRO A 221 -4.30 4.42 -8.53
C PRO A 221 -5.17 4.36 -9.79
N TYR A 222 -4.89 3.35 -10.63
CA TYR A 222 -5.71 3.06 -11.80
C TYR A 222 -6.98 2.32 -11.36
N GLU A 223 -8.10 3.00 -11.49
CA GLU A 223 -9.42 2.42 -11.25
C GLU A 223 -10.38 2.75 -12.40
N ASN A 224 -11.35 1.87 -12.63
CA ASN A 224 -12.48 2.21 -13.49
C ASN A 224 -13.24 3.39 -12.89
N GLY A 225 -13.72 4.29 -13.74
CA GLY A 225 -14.47 5.47 -13.28
C GLY A 225 -13.74 6.79 -13.49
N TRP A 226 -12.43 6.78 -13.74
CA TRP A 226 -11.72 7.97 -14.16
C TRP A 226 -12.14 8.42 -15.57
N THR A 227 -12.46 9.68 -15.70
CA THR A 227 -12.61 10.38 -16.98
C THR A 227 -11.51 11.43 -17.06
N ILE A 228 -10.60 11.25 -18.01
CA ILE A 228 -9.40 12.08 -18.14
C ILE A 228 -9.46 12.85 -19.45
N THR A 229 -9.08 14.13 -19.39
CA THR A 229 -8.92 14.97 -20.58
C THR A 229 -7.56 15.65 -20.57
N VAL A 230 -6.96 15.73 -21.76
CA VAL A 230 -5.77 16.52 -22.05
C VAL A 230 -6.16 17.59 -23.06
N ASN A 231 -5.93 18.85 -22.74
CA ASN A 231 -6.31 20.00 -23.58
C ASN A 231 -7.81 19.98 -23.99
N GLY A 232 -8.68 19.52 -23.08
CA GLY A 232 -10.13 19.39 -23.30
C GLY A 232 -10.56 18.19 -24.15
N LYS A 233 -9.63 17.40 -24.69
CA LYS A 233 -9.92 16.16 -25.43
C LYS A 233 -9.87 14.97 -24.47
N LYS A 234 -10.87 14.08 -24.52
CA LYS A 234 -10.85 12.86 -23.74
C LYS A 234 -9.73 11.93 -24.23
N VAL A 235 -8.95 11.43 -23.30
CA VAL A 235 -7.87 10.46 -23.55
C VAL A 235 -8.12 9.16 -22.78
N THR A 236 -7.54 8.07 -23.26
CA THR A 236 -7.48 6.81 -22.53
C THR A 236 -6.21 6.82 -21.68
N ALA A 237 -6.36 6.53 -20.41
CA ALA A 237 -5.21 6.31 -19.54
C ALA A 237 -4.73 4.87 -19.67
N GLU A 238 -3.43 4.69 -19.56
CA GLU A 238 -2.81 3.37 -19.46
C GLU A 238 -2.46 3.06 -18.01
N LYS A 239 -2.15 1.80 -17.74
CA LYS A 239 -1.80 1.32 -16.42
C LYS A 239 -0.31 1.00 -16.35
N SER A 240 0.42 1.70 -15.48
CA SER A 240 1.83 1.44 -15.20
C SER A 240 2.02 0.79 -13.84
N LEU A 241 3.09 0.01 -13.69
CA LEU A 241 3.46 -0.69 -12.46
C LEU A 241 2.25 -1.46 -11.87
N ASP A 242 1.43 -2.04 -12.74
CA ASP A 242 0.22 -2.79 -12.42
C ASP A 242 -0.87 -2.04 -11.62
N SER A 243 -0.66 -0.80 -11.27
CA SER A 243 -1.56 -0.09 -10.34
C SER A 243 -1.73 1.41 -10.55
N LEU A 244 -0.86 2.09 -11.29
CA LEU A 244 -0.85 3.55 -11.37
C LEU A 244 -1.26 4.06 -12.75
N ILE A 245 -1.78 5.30 -12.81
CA ILE A 245 -2.25 5.92 -14.04
C ILE A 245 -1.11 6.58 -14.78
N THR A 246 -1.00 6.31 -16.09
CA THR A 246 -0.27 7.12 -17.07
C THR A 246 -1.23 7.74 -18.07
N ILE A 247 -0.89 8.96 -18.50
CA ILE A 247 -1.71 9.78 -19.39
C ILE A 247 -0.84 10.25 -20.57
N PRO A 248 -1.22 9.99 -21.82
CA PRO A 248 -0.46 10.49 -22.97
C PRO A 248 -0.47 12.02 -23.03
N LEU A 249 0.69 12.62 -23.34
CA LEU A 249 0.87 14.05 -23.45
C LEU A 249 1.14 14.47 -24.88
N GLU A 250 0.74 15.70 -25.23
CA GLU A 250 1.18 16.41 -26.43
C GLU A 250 2.46 17.22 -26.10
N GLN A 251 3.31 17.52 -27.09
CA GLN A 251 4.45 18.41 -26.86
C GLN A 251 3.99 19.82 -26.48
N GLY A 252 4.66 20.43 -25.51
CA GLY A 252 4.31 21.74 -24.97
C GLY A 252 3.47 21.66 -23.71
N GLU A 253 2.73 22.74 -23.44
CA GLU A 253 1.85 22.83 -22.28
C GLU A 253 0.60 21.95 -22.44
N ASN A 254 0.33 21.14 -21.43
CA ASN A 254 -0.85 20.26 -21.35
C ASN A 254 -1.71 20.65 -20.16
N LYS A 255 -2.99 20.91 -20.39
CA LYS A 255 -3.99 21.07 -19.35
C LYS A 255 -4.65 19.73 -19.09
N ILE A 256 -4.45 19.21 -17.88
CA ILE A 256 -4.96 17.90 -17.45
C ILE A 256 -6.21 18.11 -16.59
N THR A 257 -7.26 17.35 -16.86
CA THR A 257 -8.44 17.28 -15.98
C THR A 257 -8.78 15.82 -15.72
N MET A 258 -8.90 15.43 -14.47
CA MET A 258 -9.28 14.08 -14.04
C MET A 258 -10.54 14.17 -13.19
N LYS A 259 -11.59 13.40 -13.56
CA LYS A 259 -12.84 13.29 -12.81
C LYS A 259 -13.11 11.85 -12.49
N PHE A 260 -13.32 11.56 -11.21
CA PHE A 260 -13.66 10.22 -10.76
C PHE A 260 -15.15 10.07 -10.53
N SER A 261 -15.73 8.99 -11.02
CA SER A 261 -17.11 8.60 -10.76
C SER A 261 -17.14 7.08 -10.57
N PRO A 262 -17.36 6.58 -9.34
CA PRO A 262 -17.38 5.14 -9.10
C PRO A 262 -18.32 4.40 -10.04
N ASP A 263 -17.92 3.20 -10.48
CA ASP A 263 -18.79 2.35 -11.28
C ASP A 263 -20.09 2.05 -10.50
N TYR A 264 -21.17 1.95 -11.25
CA TYR A 264 -22.49 1.60 -10.71
C TYR A 264 -23.12 2.58 -9.69
N TRP A 265 -22.49 3.73 -9.35
CA TRP A 265 -23.06 4.65 -8.38
C TRP A 265 -24.47 5.11 -8.74
N LYS A 266 -24.74 5.32 -10.05
CA LYS A 266 -26.10 5.66 -10.55
C LYS A 266 -27.08 4.52 -10.36
N VAL A 267 -26.64 3.27 -10.60
CA VAL A 267 -27.46 2.07 -10.40
C VAL A 267 -27.76 1.89 -8.91
N SER A 268 -26.78 2.12 -8.04
CA SER A 268 -26.97 2.07 -6.58
C SER A 268 -27.98 3.11 -6.10
N LEU A 269 -27.95 4.33 -6.64
CA LEU A 269 -28.95 5.36 -6.33
C LEU A 269 -30.36 4.95 -6.75
N ILE A 270 -30.51 4.34 -7.93
CA ILE A 270 -31.81 3.84 -8.42
C ILE A 270 -32.31 2.75 -7.48
N ILE A 271 -31.49 1.75 -7.13
CA ILE A 271 -31.86 0.67 -6.21
C ILE A 271 -32.26 1.24 -4.84
N THR A 272 -31.47 2.17 -4.31
CA THR A 272 -31.77 2.85 -3.04
C THR A 272 -33.11 3.62 -3.12
N GLY A 273 -33.33 4.34 -4.21
CA GLY A 273 -34.58 5.06 -4.44
C GLY A 273 -35.82 4.12 -4.46
N PHE A 274 -35.69 2.96 -5.13
CA PHE A 274 -36.71 1.93 -5.10
C PHE A 274 -36.94 1.36 -3.68
N GLY A 275 -35.87 1.10 -2.94
CA GLY A 275 -35.96 0.64 -1.55
C GLY A 275 -36.69 1.62 -0.64
N VAL A 276 -36.36 2.91 -0.74
CA VAL A 276 -37.03 3.97 0.02
C VAL A 276 -38.49 4.08 -0.39
N ALA A 277 -38.80 4.06 -1.70
CA ALA A 277 -40.19 4.11 -2.17
C ALA A 277 -41.00 2.92 -1.64
N LEU A 278 -40.44 1.73 -1.64
CA LEU A 278 -41.08 0.53 -1.10
C LEU A 278 -41.34 0.66 0.41
N LEU A 279 -40.39 1.15 1.18
CA LEU A 279 -40.56 1.41 2.61
C LEU A 279 -41.69 2.42 2.88
N VAL A 280 -41.75 3.49 2.10
CA VAL A 280 -42.83 4.48 2.20
C VAL A 280 -44.17 3.84 1.88
N LEU A 281 -44.27 3.01 0.84
CA LEU A 281 -45.50 2.30 0.50
C LEU A 281 -45.94 1.34 1.61
N ILE A 282 -45.03 0.58 2.19
CA ILE A 282 -45.31 -0.32 3.33
C ILE A 282 -45.84 0.51 4.51
N PHE A 283 -45.16 1.60 4.85
CA PHE A 283 -45.59 2.49 5.94
C PHE A 283 -46.99 3.07 5.69
N LEU A 284 -47.26 3.53 4.49
CA LEU A 284 -48.60 4.05 4.12
C LEU A 284 -49.67 2.96 4.18
N PHE A 285 -49.31 1.74 3.77
CA PHE A 285 -50.24 0.59 3.84
C PHE A 285 -50.54 0.25 5.30
N GLU A 286 -49.55 0.12 6.16
CA GLU A 286 -49.76 -0.15 7.58
C GLU A 286 -50.50 0.97 8.30
N TYR A 287 -50.23 2.21 7.95
CA TYR A 287 -50.97 3.36 8.49
C TYR A 287 -52.48 3.31 8.11
N LYS A 288 -52.80 3.00 6.84
CA LYS A 288 -54.18 2.81 6.39
C LYS A 288 -54.83 1.63 7.08
N ARG A 289 -54.14 0.50 7.18
CA ARG A 289 -54.62 -0.72 7.86
C ARG A 289 -54.91 -0.44 9.33
N GLY A 290 -54.05 0.27 10.03
CA GLY A 290 -54.27 0.69 11.42
C GLY A 290 -55.50 1.59 11.58
N LYS A 291 -55.76 2.51 10.64
CA LYS A 291 -57.00 3.33 10.64
C LYS A 291 -58.26 2.51 10.41
N VAL A 292 -58.22 1.55 9.49
CA VAL A 292 -59.36 0.64 9.22
C VAL A 292 -59.62 -0.22 10.45
N MET A 293 -58.59 -0.79 11.08
CA MET A 293 -58.73 -1.62 12.27
C MET A 293 -59.35 -0.85 13.45
N LYS A 294 -58.89 0.39 13.67
CA LYS A 294 -59.52 1.28 14.70
C LYS A 294 -60.99 1.53 14.43
N LYS A 295 -61.40 1.73 13.19
CA LYS A 295 -62.84 1.92 12.81
C LYS A 295 -63.67 0.65 13.02
N VAL A 296 -63.08 -0.54 12.70
CA VAL A 296 -63.75 -1.83 12.92
C VAL A 296 -63.94 -2.11 14.42
N LEU A 297 -62.92 -1.89 15.22
CA LEU A 297 -62.96 -2.03 16.69
C LEU A 297 -63.97 -1.06 17.32
N ALA A 298 -63.98 0.20 16.90
CA ALA A 298 -64.96 1.19 17.39
C ALA A 298 -66.40 0.77 17.06
N LYS A 299 -66.64 0.23 15.85
CA LYS A 299 -67.96 -0.26 15.45
C LYS A 299 -68.39 -1.52 16.23
N ALA A 300 -67.43 -2.44 16.48
CA ALA A 300 -67.69 -3.65 17.29
C ALA A 300 -68.04 -3.31 18.75
N ASN A 301 -67.32 -2.37 19.36
CA ASN A 301 -67.61 -1.91 20.74
C ASN A 301 -68.97 -1.21 20.82
N PHE A 302 -69.30 -0.39 19.82
CA PHE A 302 -70.63 0.26 19.77
C PHE A 302 -71.77 -0.77 19.65
N THR A 303 -71.57 -1.83 18.90
CA THR A 303 -72.56 -2.92 18.75
C THR A 303 -72.72 -3.74 20.05
N ALA A 304 -71.60 -3.95 20.77
CA ALA A 304 -71.61 -4.65 22.07
C ALA A 304 -72.37 -3.83 23.16
N GLU A 305 -72.12 -2.50 23.25
CA GLU A 305 -72.82 -1.62 24.18
C GLU A 305 -74.33 -1.51 23.86
N SER A 306 -74.68 -1.53 22.60
CA SER A 306 -76.12 -1.45 22.19
C SER A 306 -76.87 -2.75 22.48
N SER A 307 -76.18 -3.94 22.45
CA SER A 307 -76.80 -5.22 22.82
C SER A 307 -76.95 -5.38 24.32
N GLU A 308 -76.00 -4.84 25.10
CA GLU A 308 -76.04 -4.88 26.58
C GLU A 308 -77.19 -3.98 27.13
N LYS A 309 -77.50 -2.83 26.50
CA LYS A 309 -78.62 -1.97 26.84
C LYS A 309 -80.00 -2.54 26.45
N ALA A 310 -80.04 -3.47 25.46
CA ALA A 310 -81.25 -4.14 25.05
C ALA A 310 -81.68 -5.34 25.93
N THR A 311 -80.80 -5.82 26.80
CA THR A 311 -81.09 -6.97 27.66
C THR A 311 -81.34 -6.65 29.14
N THR A 312 -81.47 -5.36 29.51
CA THR A 312 -81.88 -4.98 30.87
C THR A 312 -83.43 -5.13 31.03
N PRO A 313 -83.95 -6.04 31.83
CA PRO A 313 -85.38 -6.19 32.03
C PRO A 313 -85.96 -5.01 32.82
N VAL A 314 -87.00 -4.41 32.33
CA VAL A 314 -87.83 -3.40 33.06
C VAL A 314 -88.51 -4.17 34.21
N ILE A 315 -88.02 -4.01 35.42
CA ILE A 315 -88.74 -4.47 36.61
C ILE A 315 -89.88 -3.46 36.87
N ASN A 316 -91.08 -3.85 36.57
CA ASN A 316 -92.27 -3.11 37.01
C ASN A 316 -92.54 -3.48 38.47
N ASP A 317 -92.27 -2.52 39.32
CA ASP A 317 -92.82 -2.53 40.71
C ASP A 317 -94.28 -2.15 40.64
N THR A 318 -95.15 -3.11 40.75
CA THR A 318 -96.51 -2.91 41.16
C THR A 318 -96.66 -3.30 42.61
N ASN A 319 -96.51 -2.31 43.47
CA ASN A 319 -97.03 -2.43 44.87
C ASN A 319 -98.48 -1.98 44.82
N ASP A 320 -99.38 -2.83 45.23
CA ASP A 320 -100.64 -2.48 45.80
C ASP A 320 -100.91 -3.39 47.00
N THR A 321 -101.17 -2.68 48.12
CA THR A 321 -101.82 -3.03 49.45
C THR A 321 -100.90 -3.73 50.44
#